data_22540262edfed5e5e3a741c6572c4ae5
#
_entry.id   22540262edfed5e5e3a741c6572c4ae5
#
_cell.length_a   1.000
_cell.length_b   1.000
_cell.length_c   1.000
_cell.angle_alpha   90.00
_cell.angle_beta   90.00
_cell.angle_gamma   90.00
#
_symmetry.space_group_name_H-M   'P 1'
#
loop_
_entity.id
_entity.type
_entity.pdbx_description
1 polymer ?
#
loop_
_entity_poly.entity_id
_entity_poly.type
_entity_poly.pdbx_seq_one_letter_code
_entity_poly.pdbx_strand_id
1 'polypeptide(L)'
;MSLTSLMMQSEIQRIFRDPPLLHTDRLTLRRMLKTDAKDMYEYACQSRVTRYLLWREHDDLAYTARYLSYLQSRYRQGDFHDWAIVLREPGVEPPSGLFSVFFDKAELVRGKMIGTCGFTRFMPEHKAAEIGYVVNPTYWGQGIAPEAVRAVLEFGFTQLHLHRIEARYMVGNDASRRVMEKVGMTFEGVARDSMFVKGRFVSIGTCAILRDTFLGIQGNGDMEIE
;
A
#
# COMPACT_ATOMS: atom_id res chain seq x y z
N MET A 1 11.72 -20.51 -13.82
CA MET A 1 10.64 -19.51 -14.02
C MET A 1 9.97 -19.79 -15.35
N SER A 2 8.63 -19.83 -15.39
CA SER A 2 7.89 -19.97 -16.65
C SER A 2 7.98 -18.68 -17.47
N LEU A 3 7.78 -18.76 -18.81
CA LEU A 3 7.74 -17.59 -19.67
C LEU A 3 6.67 -16.57 -19.21
N THR A 4 5.51 -17.08 -18.80
CA THR A 4 4.41 -16.26 -18.27
C THR A 4 4.81 -15.49 -16.99
N SER A 5 5.56 -16.12 -16.09
CA SER A 5 6.07 -15.47 -14.87
C SER A 5 7.06 -14.34 -15.18
N LEU A 6 7.96 -14.56 -16.16
CA LEU A 6 8.91 -13.53 -16.61
C LEU A 6 8.20 -12.33 -17.27
N MET A 7 7.19 -12.60 -18.10
CA MET A 7 6.38 -11.55 -18.74
C MET A 7 5.65 -10.71 -17.69
N MET A 8 5.00 -11.36 -16.71
CA MET A 8 4.31 -10.66 -15.61
C MET A 8 5.27 -9.81 -14.78
N GLN A 9 6.44 -10.35 -14.44
CA GLN A 9 7.46 -9.60 -13.68
C GLN A 9 7.95 -8.37 -14.46
N SER A 10 8.18 -8.50 -15.77
CA SER A 10 8.58 -7.39 -16.63
C SER A 10 7.48 -6.30 -16.72
N GLU A 11 6.22 -6.72 -16.78
CA GLU A 11 5.08 -5.80 -16.79
C GLU A 11 4.94 -5.05 -15.46
N ILE A 12 5.05 -5.74 -14.33
CA ILE A 12 5.04 -5.12 -13.00
C ILE A 12 6.15 -4.07 -12.92
N GLN A 13 7.39 -4.40 -13.31
CA GLN A 13 8.49 -3.44 -13.31
C GLN A 13 8.20 -2.22 -14.19
N ARG A 14 7.64 -2.43 -15.38
CA ARG A 14 7.28 -1.34 -16.29
C ARG A 14 6.25 -0.38 -15.67
N ILE A 15 5.22 -0.93 -15.03
CA ILE A 15 4.17 -0.16 -14.37
C ILE A 15 4.75 0.65 -13.20
N PHE A 16 5.57 0.02 -12.36
CA PHE A 16 6.09 0.65 -11.15
C PHE A 16 7.30 1.57 -11.36
N ARG A 17 7.80 1.72 -12.59
CA ARG A 17 8.69 2.84 -12.95
C ARG A 17 7.99 4.19 -12.84
N ASP A 18 6.71 4.22 -13.14
CA ASP A 18 5.82 5.36 -12.97
C ASP A 18 4.44 4.88 -12.50
N PRO A 19 4.31 4.53 -11.20
CA PRO A 19 3.08 3.93 -10.68
C PRO A 19 1.89 4.85 -10.92
N PRO A 20 0.73 4.29 -11.31
CA PRO A 20 -0.48 5.08 -11.56
C PRO A 20 -0.93 5.80 -10.30
N LEU A 21 -1.67 6.90 -10.48
CA LEU A 21 -2.45 7.50 -9.41
C LEU A 21 -3.68 6.62 -9.15
N LEU A 22 -3.93 6.31 -7.87
CA LEU A 22 -5.18 5.64 -7.46
C LEU A 22 -6.00 6.66 -6.67
N HIS A 23 -7.24 6.86 -7.07
CA HIS A 23 -8.13 7.85 -6.46
C HIS A 23 -9.25 7.15 -5.71
N THR A 24 -9.60 7.69 -4.55
CA THR A 24 -10.75 7.30 -3.74
C THR A 24 -11.56 8.55 -3.38
N ASP A 25 -12.55 8.43 -2.52
CA ASP A 25 -13.34 9.60 -2.08
C ASP A 25 -12.50 10.67 -1.39
N ARG A 26 -11.56 10.27 -0.52
CA ARG A 26 -10.76 11.18 0.30
C ARG A 26 -9.28 11.20 -0.04
N LEU A 27 -8.78 10.17 -0.74
CA LEU A 27 -7.35 9.92 -0.89
C LEU A 27 -6.94 9.97 -2.36
N THR A 28 -5.67 10.32 -2.56
CA THR A 28 -4.92 9.99 -3.78
C THR A 28 -3.68 9.21 -3.38
N LEU A 29 -3.51 8.02 -3.93
CA LEU A 29 -2.29 7.25 -3.79
C LEU A 29 -1.38 7.59 -4.98
N ARG A 30 -0.16 8.05 -4.68
CA ARG A 30 0.87 8.40 -5.67
C ARG A 30 2.24 7.87 -5.26
N ARG A 31 3.21 7.85 -6.16
CA ARG A 31 4.58 7.57 -5.74
C ARG A 31 5.04 8.56 -4.67
N MET A 32 5.87 8.11 -3.75
CA MET A 32 6.45 8.99 -2.74
C MET A 32 7.41 9.99 -3.38
N LEU A 33 7.42 11.22 -2.89
CA LEU A 33 8.30 12.31 -3.31
C LEU A 33 9.34 12.61 -2.24
N LYS A 34 10.45 13.24 -2.62
CA LYS A 34 11.44 13.74 -1.65
C LYS A 34 10.84 14.79 -0.72
N THR A 35 9.88 15.55 -1.21
CA THR A 35 9.16 16.59 -0.45
C THR A 35 8.29 16.02 0.66
N ASP A 36 7.96 14.74 0.64
CA ASP A 36 7.17 14.06 1.69
C ASP A 36 7.96 13.83 2.99
N ALA A 37 9.23 14.22 3.06
CA ALA A 37 10.10 13.87 4.17
C ALA A 37 9.56 14.32 5.54
N LYS A 38 9.00 15.52 5.64
CA LYS A 38 8.41 16.03 6.89
C LYS A 38 7.18 15.23 7.30
N ASP A 39 6.29 14.98 6.36
CA ASP A 39 5.06 14.23 6.57
C ASP A 39 5.34 12.78 6.96
N MET A 40 6.29 12.12 6.29
CA MET A 40 6.69 10.76 6.63
C MET A 40 7.36 10.72 8.01
N TYR A 41 8.28 11.65 8.32
CA TYR A 41 8.98 11.68 9.59
C TYR A 41 8.01 11.84 10.77
N GLU A 42 6.94 12.62 10.60
CA GLU A 42 5.93 12.85 11.64
C GLU A 42 5.40 11.54 12.25
N TYR A 43 5.25 10.48 11.45
CA TYR A 43 4.77 9.18 11.96
C TYR A 43 5.88 8.14 12.05
N ALA A 44 6.89 8.20 11.20
CA ALA A 44 7.94 7.17 11.15
C ALA A 44 8.91 7.22 12.36
N CYS A 45 8.99 8.35 13.06
CA CYS A 45 9.76 8.49 14.29
C CYS A 45 9.03 7.98 15.56
N GLN A 46 7.77 7.53 15.42
CA GLN A 46 6.96 7.14 16.58
C GLN A 46 7.03 5.64 16.84
N SER A 47 7.43 5.23 18.05
CA SER A 47 7.53 3.82 18.45
C SER A 47 6.18 3.07 18.40
N ARG A 48 5.07 3.77 18.65
CA ARG A 48 3.73 3.18 18.51
C ARG A 48 3.40 2.76 17.08
N VAL A 49 3.97 3.42 16.06
CA VAL A 49 3.83 3.07 14.65
C VAL A 49 4.69 1.87 14.32
N THR A 50 5.96 1.90 14.72
CA THR A 50 6.93 0.87 14.33
C THR A 50 6.81 -0.40 15.15
N ARG A 51 6.07 -0.40 16.26
CA ARG A 51 5.92 -1.53 17.21
C ARG A 51 5.68 -2.88 16.52
N TYR A 52 4.87 -2.89 15.47
CA TYR A 52 4.49 -4.08 14.71
C TYR A 52 5.04 -4.09 13.29
N LEU A 53 6.05 -3.25 12.99
CA LEU A 53 6.70 -3.17 11.69
C LEU A 53 8.10 -3.78 11.74
N LEU A 54 8.60 -4.18 10.57
CA LEU A 54 9.91 -4.79 10.43
C LEU A 54 11.06 -3.78 10.59
N TRP A 55 10.80 -2.50 10.36
CA TRP A 55 11.76 -1.42 10.48
C TRP A 55 11.65 -0.70 11.83
N ARG A 56 12.72 0.00 12.22
CA ARG A 56 12.81 0.81 13.44
C ARG A 56 12.39 2.25 13.16
N GLU A 57 12.17 3.01 14.22
CA GLU A 57 11.90 4.43 14.16
C GLU A 57 12.97 5.12 13.30
N HIS A 58 12.55 6.13 12.54
CA HIS A 58 13.49 7.01 11.86
C HIS A 58 14.14 7.94 12.89
N ASP A 59 15.47 7.93 12.97
CA ASP A 59 16.23 8.66 13.99
C ASP A 59 16.03 10.18 13.87
N ASP A 60 16.03 10.69 12.63
CA ASP A 60 15.88 12.10 12.33
C ASP A 60 15.24 12.35 10.94
N LEU A 61 14.91 13.61 10.67
CA LEU A 61 14.36 14.03 9.38
C LEU A 61 15.35 13.79 8.22
N ALA A 62 16.65 13.90 8.47
CA ALA A 62 17.66 13.69 7.44
C ALA A 62 17.72 12.21 7.03
N TYR A 63 17.54 11.28 7.97
CA TYR A 63 17.40 9.87 7.65
C TYR A 63 16.19 9.65 6.73
N THR A 64 15.01 10.20 7.07
CA THR A 64 13.81 10.10 6.24
C THR A 64 14.02 10.67 4.84
N ALA A 65 14.68 11.81 4.71
CA ALA A 65 15.00 12.44 3.43
C ALA A 65 15.95 11.57 2.58
N ARG A 66 16.97 10.94 3.20
CA ARG A 66 17.85 9.98 2.52
C ARG A 66 17.08 8.74 2.05
N TYR A 67 16.20 8.21 2.90
CA TYR A 67 15.34 7.07 2.56
C TYR A 67 14.45 7.38 1.35
N LEU A 68 13.75 8.52 1.34
CA LEU A 68 12.93 8.93 0.20
C LEU A 68 13.77 9.17 -1.08
N SER A 69 15.00 9.69 -0.93
CA SER A 69 15.92 9.83 -2.05
C SER A 69 16.36 8.48 -2.62
N TYR A 70 16.59 7.49 -1.77
CA TYR A 70 16.85 6.11 -2.18
C TYR A 70 15.64 5.51 -2.91
N LEU A 71 14.41 5.73 -2.44
CA LEU A 71 13.20 5.24 -3.09
C LEU A 71 13.02 5.78 -4.51
N GLN A 72 13.47 7.01 -4.81
CA GLN A 72 13.43 7.51 -6.18
C GLN A 72 14.25 6.64 -7.16
N SER A 73 15.35 6.05 -6.70
CA SER A 73 16.12 5.13 -7.52
C SER A 73 15.41 3.80 -7.74
N ARG A 74 14.68 3.31 -6.71
CA ARG A 74 13.91 2.08 -6.77
C ARG A 74 12.71 2.21 -7.72
N TYR A 75 11.99 3.33 -7.66
CA TYR A 75 10.94 3.62 -8.64
C TYR A 75 11.48 3.62 -10.08
N ARG A 76 12.62 4.30 -10.35
CA ARG A 76 13.21 4.27 -11.72
C ARG A 76 13.56 2.86 -12.20
N GLN A 77 13.86 1.94 -11.30
CA GLN A 77 14.11 0.52 -11.61
C GLN A 77 12.81 -0.29 -11.75
N GLY A 78 11.68 0.23 -11.23
CA GLY A 78 10.40 -0.47 -11.19
C GLY A 78 10.35 -1.60 -10.16
N ASP A 79 11.19 -1.53 -9.13
CA ASP A 79 11.31 -2.56 -8.09
C ASP A 79 10.84 -2.09 -6.69
N PHE A 80 10.09 -0.99 -6.66
CA PHE A 80 9.42 -0.48 -5.47
C PHE A 80 7.93 -0.25 -5.76
N HIS A 81 7.06 -0.90 -5.00
CA HIS A 81 5.66 -1.10 -5.36
C HIS A 81 4.69 -0.53 -4.32
N ASP A 82 5.11 0.52 -3.63
CA ASP A 82 4.34 1.18 -2.58
C ASP A 82 3.97 2.61 -2.98
N TRP A 83 2.82 3.09 -2.51
CA TRP A 83 2.32 4.43 -2.73
C TRP A 83 2.31 5.24 -1.44
N ALA A 84 2.53 6.54 -1.54
CA ALA A 84 2.14 7.51 -0.53
C ALA A 84 0.62 7.62 -0.50
N ILE A 85 0.03 7.52 0.67
CA ILE A 85 -1.37 7.88 0.91
C ILE A 85 -1.43 9.39 1.14
N VAL A 86 -2.02 10.12 0.21
CA VAL A 86 -2.20 11.58 0.32
C VAL A 86 -3.66 11.90 0.62
N LEU A 87 -3.90 12.57 1.74
CA LEU A 87 -5.21 13.11 2.07
C LEU A 87 -5.45 14.36 1.23
N ARG A 88 -6.45 14.33 0.36
CA ARG A 88 -6.78 15.46 -0.51
C ARG A 88 -7.32 16.64 0.29
N GLU A 89 -7.00 17.84 -0.17
CA GLU A 89 -7.63 19.05 0.32
C GLU A 89 -9.10 19.11 -0.16
N PRO A 90 -10.02 19.54 0.67
CA PRO A 90 -11.42 19.68 0.28
C PRO A 90 -11.59 20.58 -0.96
N GLY A 91 -12.37 20.10 -1.95
CA GLY A 91 -12.62 20.85 -3.19
C GLY A 91 -11.51 20.79 -4.23
N VAL A 92 -10.43 20.05 -3.98
CA VAL A 92 -9.35 19.86 -4.96
C VAL A 92 -9.59 18.54 -5.71
N GLU A 93 -9.92 18.65 -6.99
CA GLU A 93 -10.05 17.51 -7.89
C GLU A 93 -8.68 16.88 -8.18
N PRO A 94 -8.65 15.55 -8.41
CA PRO A 94 -7.42 14.88 -8.85
C PRO A 94 -6.93 15.47 -10.18
N PRO A 95 -5.60 15.51 -10.39
CA PRO A 95 -5.06 15.98 -11.67
C PRO A 95 -5.54 15.10 -12.81
N SER A 96 -6.18 15.71 -13.82
CA SER A 96 -6.73 15.05 -15.00
C SER A 96 -6.29 15.77 -16.29
N GLY A 97 -6.29 15.06 -17.44
CA GLY A 97 -6.08 15.63 -18.75
C GLY A 97 -4.62 15.86 -19.14
N LEU A 98 -4.40 16.74 -20.15
CA LEU A 98 -3.11 16.97 -20.83
C LEU A 98 -1.96 17.43 -19.92
N PHE A 99 -2.24 18.03 -18.78
CA PHE A 99 -1.20 18.48 -17.84
C PHE A 99 -0.34 17.32 -17.32
N SER A 100 -0.90 16.12 -17.19
CA SER A 100 -0.15 14.93 -16.75
C SER A 100 0.88 14.42 -17.76
N VAL A 101 0.87 14.92 -18.98
CA VAL A 101 1.84 14.56 -20.05
C VAL A 101 3.14 15.36 -19.92
N PHE A 102 3.07 16.60 -19.40
CA PHE A 102 4.20 17.53 -19.32
C PHE A 102 4.82 17.64 -17.92
N PHE A 103 4.11 17.22 -16.88
CA PHE A 103 4.56 17.31 -15.50
C PHE A 103 4.51 15.94 -14.84
N ASP A 104 5.36 15.76 -13.84
CA ASP A 104 5.28 14.59 -12.97
C ASP A 104 3.91 14.58 -12.27
N LYS A 105 3.07 13.62 -12.64
CA LYS A 105 1.70 13.51 -12.12
C LYS A 105 1.65 13.44 -10.58
N ALA A 106 2.69 12.86 -9.94
CA ALA A 106 2.75 12.78 -8.50
C ALA A 106 2.98 14.17 -7.85
N GLU A 107 3.72 15.07 -8.51
CA GLU A 107 3.96 16.43 -8.03
C GLU A 107 2.74 17.34 -8.19
N LEU A 108 1.80 16.96 -9.04
CA LEU A 108 0.53 17.67 -9.21
C LEU A 108 -0.49 17.39 -8.12
N VAL A 109 -0.31 16.29 -7.38
CA VAL A 109 -1.24 15.90 -6.29
C VAL A 109 -1.03 16.80 -5.08
N ARG A 110 -2.06 17.57 -4.74
CA ARG A 110 -2.10 18.42 -3.54
C ARG A 110 -2.62 17.65 -2.33
N GLY A 111 -2.08 17.96 -1.16
CA GLY A 111 -2.49 17.38 0.11
C GLY A 111 -1.32 16.86 0.93
N LYS A 112 -1.62 16.41 2.14
CA LYS A 112 -0.64 15.90 3.10
C LYS A 112 -0.46 14.39 2.92
N MET A 113 0.79 13.92 2.86
CA MET A 113 1.09 12.49 2.97
C MET A 113 0.85 12.02 4.40
N ILE A 114 -0.02 11.04 4.55
CA ILE A 114 -0.45 10.53 5.87
C ILE A 114 -0.13 9.05 6.10
N GLY A 115 0.56 8.42 5.16
CA GLY A 115 0.92 7.01 5.26
C GLY A 115 1.39 6.42 3.94
N THR A 116 1.53 5.10 3.91
CA THR A 116 1.86 4.32 2.71
C THR A 116 0.96 3.09 2.59
N CYS A 117 0.71 2.64 1.37
CA CYS A 117 0.02 1.39 1.06
C CYS A 117 0.49 0.85 -0.28
N GLY A 118 0.84 -0.43 -0.36
CA GLY A 118 1.28 -1.04 -1.61
C GLY A 118 1.63 -2.51 -1.51
N PHE A 119 2.27 -3.02 -2.55
CA PHE A 119 2.70 -4.41 -2.61
C PHE A 119 4.10 -4.58 -2.01
N THR A 120 4.22 -5.39 -0.98
CA THR A 120 5.49 -5.73 -0.33
C THR A 120 6.22 -6.87 -1.04
N ARG A 121 5.46 -7.73 -1.74
CA ARG A 121 6.00 -8.88 -2.45
C ARG A 121 5.07 -9.28 -3.59
N PHE A 122 5.66 -9.67 -4.73
CA PHE A 122 4.96 -10.37 -5.81
C PHE A 122 5.41 -11.82 -5.91
N MET A 123 4.47 -12.69 -6.26
CA MET A 123 4.66 -14.11 -6.57
C MET A 123 4.06 -14.39 -7.95
N PRO A 124 4.75 -13.97 -9.05
CA PRO A 124 4.19 -13.98 -10.41
C PRO A 124 3.77 -15.36 -10.90
N GLU A 125 4.50 -16.41 -10.48
CA GLU A 125 4.20 -17.81 -10.81
C GLU A 125 2.84 -18.27 -10.27
N HIS A 126 2.35 -17.60 -9.22
CA HIS A 126 1.06 -17.91 -8.56
C HIS A 126 0.01 -16.83 -8.82
N LYS A 127 0.32 -15.80 -9.64
CA LYS A 127 -0.54 -14.60 -9.80
C LYS A 127 -0.98 -14.05 -8.45
N ALA A 128 -0.05 -13.97 -7.50
CA ALA A 128 -0.33 -13.55 -6.13
C ALA A 128 0.62 -12.43 -5.69
N ALA A 129 0.16 -11.67 -4.71
CA ALA A 129 0.96 -10.63 -4.07
C ALA A 129 0.64 -10.52 -2.58
N GLU A 130 1.58 -9.93 -1.84
CA GLU A 130 1.40 -9.50 -0.46
C GLU A 130 1.31 -7.97 -0.43
N ILE A 131 0.37 -7.42 0.35
CA ILE A 131 0.25 -5.99 0.58
C ILE A 131 0.65 -5.62 2.01
N GLY A 132 1.10 -4.36 2.15
CA GLY A 132 1.37 -3.73 3.43
C GLY A 132 0.89 -2.30 3.45
N TYR A 133 0.67 -1.76 4.65
CA TYR A 133 0.24 -0.38 4.84
C TYR A 133 0.68 0.16 6.19
N VAL A 134 0.88 1.47 6.23
CA VAL A 134 1.15 2.25 7.44
C VAL A 134 0.38 3.56 7.35
N VAL A 135 -0.29 3.96 8.44
CA VAL A 135 -1.02 5.24 8.50
C VAL A 135 -0.55 6.01 9.73
N ASN A 136 -0.35 7.31 9.58
CA ASN A 136 -0.04 8.22 10.67
C ASN A 136 -1.11 8.12 11.77
N PRO A 137 -0.72 7.93 13.03
CA PRO A 137 -1.65 7.75 14.16
C PRO A 137 -2.72 8.83 14.32
N THR A 138 -2.45 10.04 13.86
CA THR A 138 -3.43 11.14 13.86
C THR A 138 -4.70 10.79 13.05
N TYR A 139 -4.58 9.87 12.09
CA TYR A 139 -5.67 9.45 11.20
C TYR A 139 -6.18 8.04 11.48
N TRP A 140 -5.76 7.42 12.59
CA TRP A 140 -6.28 6.12 12.99
C TRP A 140 -7.77 6.22 13.38
N GLY A 141 -8.51 5.13 13.20
CA GLY A 141 -9.94 5.06 13.53
C GLY A 141 -10.87 5.74 12.53
N GLN A 142 -10.34 6.44 11.50
CA GLN A 142 -11.11 7.22 10.54
C GLN A 142 -11.40 6.50 9.21
N GLY A 143 -11.11 5.20 9.12
CA GLY A 143 -11.36 4.41 7.91
C GLY A 143 -10.33 4.60 6.78
N ILE A 144 -9.27 5.37 6.99
CA ILE A 144 -8.24 5.68 5.96
C ILE A 144 -7.54 4.41 5.47
N ALA A 145 -7.08 3.54 6.38
CA ALA A 145 -6.36 2.33 5.97
C ALA A 145 -7.24 1.37 5.13
N PRO A 146 -8.49 1.04 5.51
CA PRO A 146 -9.37 0.24 4.65
C PRO A 146 -9.63 0.86 3.28
N GLU A 147 -9.78 2.20 3.19
CA GLU A 147 -9.99 2.91 1.94
C GLU A 147 -8.78 2.80 1.01
N ALA A 148 -7.58 3.06 1.52
CA ALA A 148 -6.33 2.92 0.75
C ALA A 148 -6.07 1.47 0.31
N VAL A 149 -6.27 0.50 1.22
CA VAL A 149 -6.10 -0.93 0.92
C VAL A 149 -7.07 -1.36 -0.18
N ARG A 150 -8.35 -0.94 -0.14
CA ARG A 150 -9.33 -1.28 -1.16
C ARG A 150 -8.91 -0.80 -2.55
N ALA A 151 -8.37 0.42 -2.69
CA ALA A 151 -7.86 0.94 -3.95
C ALA A 151 -6.67 0.11 -4.49
N VAL A 152 -5.77 -0.35 -3.61
CA VAL A 152 -4.65 -1.22 -3.99
C VAL A 152 -5.13 -2.62 -4.39
N LEU A 153 -6.12 -3.19 -3.68
CA LEU A 153 -6.75 -4.47 -4.05
C LEU A 153 -7.41 -4.38 -5.43
N GLU A 154 -8.19 -3.33 -5.67
CA GLU A 154 -8.84 -3.09 -6.97
C GLU A 154 -7.81 -3.01 -8.09
N PHE A 155 -6.75 -2.22 -7.93
CA PHE A 155 -5.66 -2.15 -8.89
C PHE A 155 -5.01 -3.52 -9.12
N GLY A 156 -4.71 -4.27 -8.07
CA GLY A 156 -4.11 -5.60 -8.16
C GLY A 156 -4.98 -6.61 -8.92
N PHE A 157 -6.29 -6.60 -8.70
CA PHE A 157 -7.21 -7.55 -9.34
C PHE A 157 -7.61 -7.13 -10.77
N THR A 158 -7.77 -5.83 -11.03
CA THR A 158 -8.27 -5.34 -12.33
C THR A 158 -7.14 -5.02 -13.32
N GLN A 159 -6.03 -4.46 -12.87
CA GLN A 159 -4.92 -4.03 -13.74
C GLN A 159 -3.78 -5.04 -13.78
N LEU A 160 -3.41 -5.64 -12.66
CA LEU A 160 -2.35 -6.66 -12.60
C LEU A 160 -2.88 -8.09 -12.76
N HIS A 161 -4.20 -8.26 -12.86
CA HIS A 161 -4.88 -9.56 -13.02
C HIS A 161 -4.41 -10.63 -12.02
N LEU A 162 -4.12 -10.19 -10.78
CA LEU A 162 -3.78 -11.11 -9.70
C LEU A 162 -4.97 -12.01 -9.39
N HIS A 163 -4.69 -13.24 -8.98
CA HIS A 163 -5.69 -14.20 -8.51
C HIS A 163 -5.92 -14.08 -7.00
N ARG A 164 -4.83 -13.79 -6.25
CA ARG A 164 -4.83 -13.75 -4.78
C ARG A 164 -4.01 -12.57 -4.27
N ILE A 165 -4.52 -11.91 -3.25
CA ILE A 165 -3.75 -10.91 -2.49
C ILE A 165 -3.84 -11.26 -1.00
N GLU A 166 -2.70 -11.32 -0.34
CA GLU A 166 -2.59 -11.56 1.09
C GLU A 166 -2.00 -10.37 1.83
N ALA A 167 -2.25 -10.32 3.14
CA ALA A 167 -1.64 -9.38 4.04
C ALA A 167 -1.26 -10.11 5.34
N ARG A 168 -0.13 -9.73 5.92
CA ARG A 168 0.39 -10.34 7.15
C ARG A 168 0.47 -9.32 8.28
N TYR A 169 0.26 -9.78 9.50
CA TYR A 169 0.36 -8.95 10.69
C TYR A 169 1.05 -9.71 11.83
N MET A 170 1.78 -9.02 12.69
CA MET A 170 2.29 -9.58 13.94
C MET A 170 1.12 -9.80 14.90
N VAL A 171 1.04 -10.98 15.51
CA VAL A 171 0.03 -11.29 16.54
C VAL A 171 0.07 -10.23 17.64
N GLY A 172 -1.10 -9.72 18.02
CA GLY A 172 -1.26 -8.57 18.92
C GLY A 172 -1.51 -7.25 18.18
N ASN A 173 -1.35 -7.19 16.84
CA ASN A 173 -1.75 -6.05 16.02
C ASN A 173 -3.19 -6.22 15.52
N ASP A 174 -4.15 -6.21 16.43
CA ASP A 174 -5.57 -6.41 16.11
C ASP A 174 -6.14 -5.27 15.26
N ALA A 175 -5.53 -4.08 15.31
CA ALA A 175 -5.90 -2.97 14.45
C ALA A 175 -5.66 -3.29 12.98
N SER A 176 -4.48 -3.87 12.64
CA SER A 176 -4.17 -4.31 11.28
C SER A 176 -5.10 -5.44 10.83
N ARG A 177 -5.35 -6.44 11.67
CA ARG A 177 -6.29 -7.52 11.39
C ARG A 177 -7.68 -6.98 11.04
N ARG A 178 -8.22 -6.05 11.85
CA ARG A 178 -9.54 -5.43 11.57
C ARG A 178 -9.58 -4.67 10.25
N VAL A 179 -8.47 -4.05 9.81
CA VAL A 179 -8.39 -3.44 8.47
C VAL A 179 -8.55 -4.50 7.39
N MET A 180 -7.82 -5.63 7.50
CA MET A 180 -7.90 -6.75 6.55
C MET A 180 -9.31 -7.33 6.46
N GLU A 181 -9.95 -7.56 7.60
CA GLU A 181 -11.33 -8.05 7.67
C GLU A 181 -12.34 -7.07 7.03
N LYS A 182 -12.16 -5.75 7.26
CA LYS A 182 -13.04 -4.70 6.68
C LYS A 182 -12.97 -4.60 5.16
N VAL A 183 -11.89 -5.06 4.54
CA VAL A 183 -11.76 -5.09 3.08
C VAL A 183 -12.11 -6.46 2.48
N GLY A 184 -12.67 -7.36 3.30
CA GLY A 184 -13.15 -8.67 2.86
C GLY A 184 -12.09 -9.78 2.86
N MET A 185 -10.91 -9.54 3.44
CA MET A 185 -9.92 -10.61 3.60
C MET A 185 -10.36 -11.62 4.66
N THR A 186 -10.17 -12.90 4.37
CA THR A 186 -10.42 -14.01 5.28
C THR A 186 -9.16 -14.38 6.03
N PHE A 187 -9.27 -14.60 7.34
CA PHE A 187 -8.16 -15.11 8.15
C PHE A 187 -7.85 -16.57 7.82
N GLU A 188 -6.58 -16.89 7.59
CA GLU A 188 -6.14 -18.24 7.17
C GLU A 188 -5.31 -18.96 8.22
N GLY A 189 -4.75 -18.26 9.20
CA GLY A 189 -4.00 -18.91 10.27
C GLY A 189 -2.87 -18.07 10.85
N VAL A 190 -2.17 -18.68 11.82
CA VAL A 190 -1.01 -18.10 12.50
C VAL A 190 0.19 -19.05 12.38
N ALA A 191 1.28 -18.54 11.84
CA ALA A 191 2.61 -19.17 11.92
C ALA A 191 3.28 -18.73 13.23
N ARG A 192 3.41 -19.66 14.20
CA ARG A 192 3.98 -19.37 15.52
C ARG A 192 5.49 -19.14 15.41
N ASP A 193 5.97 -18.05 16.05
CA ASP A 193 7.39 -17.68 16.17
C ASP A 193 8.18 -17.77 14.85
N SER A 194 7.49 -17.39 13.76
CA SER A 194 7.98 -17.58 12.39
C SER A 194 8.92 -16.50 11.90
N MET A 195 9.02 -15.38 12.61
CA MET A 195 9.92 -14.29 12.26
C MET A 195 10.72 -13.79 13.45
N PHE A 196 12.02 -13.50 13.24
CA PHE A 196 12.87 -12.82 14.22
C PHE A 196 12.91 -11.33 13.92
N VAL A 197 12.28 -10.52 14.77
CA VAL A 197 12.12 -9.08 14.55
C VAL A 197 12.54 -8.32 15.81
N LYS A 198 13.46 -7.35 15.66
CA LYS A 198 13.90 -6.46 16.75
C LYS A 198 14.33 -7.21 18.01
N GLY A 199 15.07 -8.34 17.84
CA GLY A 199 15.64 -9.11 18.94
C GLY A 199 14.71 -10.14 19.57
N ARG A 200 13.52 -10.43 18.99
CA ARG A 200 12.60 -11.46 19.49
C ARG A 200 11.92 -12.21 18.37
N PHE A 201 11.51 -13.44 18.64
CA PHE A 201 10.62 -14.17 17.77
C PHE A 201 9.19 -13.63 17.90
N VAL A 202 8.48 -13.55 16.77
CA VAL A 202 7.09 -13.09 16.70
C VAL A 202 6.27 -14.04 15.84
N SER A 203 5.02 -14.26 16.24
CA SER A 203 4.06 -15.05 15.46
C SER A 203 3.36 -14.14 14.46
N ILE A 204 3.13 -14.67 13.26
CA ILE A 204 2.56 -13.93 12.12
C ILE A 204 1.20 -14.52 11.76
N GLY A 205 0.16 -13.70 11.78
CA GLY A 205 -1.14 -14.01 11.23
C GLY A 205 -1.24 -13.61 9.76
N THR A 206 -1.93 -14.41 8.96
CA THR A 206 -2.17 -14.16 7.53
C THR A 206 -3.66 -14.03 7.26
N CYS A 207 -4.04 -13.02 6.49
CA CYS A 207 -5.35 -12.89 5.88
C CYS A 207 -5.18 -12.76 4.37
N ALA A 208 -6.16 -13.25 3.60
CA ALA A 208 -6.12 -13.17 2.15
C ALA A 208 -7.50 -12.97 1.54
N ILE A 209 -7.52 -12.49 0.29
CA ILE A 209 -8.73 -12.36 -0.52
C ILE A 209 -8.43 -12.86 -1.95
N LEU A 210 -9.39 -13.55 -2.54
CA LEU A 210 -9.34 -14.00 -3.93
C LEU A 210 -10.05 -12.98 -4.83
N ARG A 211 -9.62 -12.92 -6.09
CA ARG A 211 -10.18 -12.02 -7.11
C ARG A 211 -11.69 -12.13 -7.21
N ASP A 212 -12.21 -13.37 -7.33
CA ASP A 212 -13.64 -13.60 -7.53
C ASP A 212 -14.47 -13.16 -6.33
N THR A 213 -13.94 -13.35 -5.11
CA THR A 213 -14.57 -12.85 -3.88
C THR A 213 -14.62 -11.33 -3.86
N PHE A 214 -13.51 -10.66 -4.22
CA PHE A 214 -13.44 -9.20 -4.25
C PHE A 214 -14.41 -8.59 -5.26
N LEU A 215 -14.46 -9.14 -6.48
CA LEU A 215 -15.36 -8.67 -7.54
C LEU A 215 -16.83 -8.96 -7.21
N GLY A 216 -17.13 -10.09 -6.55
CA GLY A 216 -18.47 -10.42 -6.08
C GLY A 216 -18.97 -9.48 -4.97
N ILE A 217 -18.10 -9.05 -4.09
CA ILE A 217 -18.42 -8.04 -3.06
C ILE A 217 -18.77 -6.69 -3.72
N GLN A 218 -18.05 -6.27 -4.78
CA GLN A 218 -18.36 -5.03 -5.50
C GLN A 218 -19.67 -5.10 -6.27
N GLY A 219 -19.97 -6.23 -6.93
CA GLY A 219 -21.21 -6.42 -7.69
C GLY A 219 -22.49 -6.41 -6.85
N ASN A 220 -22.41 -6.77 -5.56
CA ASN A 220 -23.55 -6.73 -4.66
C ASN A 220 -23.79 -5.34 -4.04
N GLY A 221 -22.79 -4.46 -4.05
CA GLY A 221 -22.93 -3.07 -3.58
C GLY A 221 -23.73 -2.17 -4.53
N ASP A 222 -23.75 -2.51 -5.81
CA ASP A 222 -24.47 -1.72 -6.83
C ASP A 222 -25.95 -2.12 -6.99
N MET A 223 -26.44 -3.17 -6.29
CA MET A 223 -27.81 -3.67 -6.39
C MET A 223 -28.74 -3.26 -5.23
N GLU A 224 -28.27 -2.47 -4.27
CA GLU A 224 -29.13 -1.98 -3.15
C GLU A 224 -29.63 -0.54 -3.33
N ILE A 225 -29.79 -0.08 -4.59
CA ILE A 225 -30.50 1.19 -4.88
C ILE A 225 -31.60 0.89 -5.92
N GLU A 226 -32.68 0.27 -5.48
CA GLU A 226 -34.03 0.40 -6.06
C GLU A 226 -35.05 0.63 -4.94
#